data_f370fa716c8c4f3190a6c4b6e03133d6
#
_entry.id   f370fa716c8c4f3190a6c4b6e03133d6
#
_cell.length_a   1.000
_cell.length_b   1.000
_cell.length_c   1.000
_cell.angle_alpha   90.00
_cell.angle_beta   90.00
_cell.angle_gamma   90.00
#
_symmetry.space_group_name_H-M   'P 1'
#
loop_
_entity.id
_entity.type
_entity.pdbx_description
1 polymer ?
#
loop_
_entity_poly.entity_id
_entity_poly.type
_entity_poly.pdbx_seq_one_letter_code
_entity_poly.pdbx_strand_id
1 'polypeptide(L)'
;MQMICHYEVTDFTAWKTAFDADAESRRDAGLSVLQVWKDASSNTHAFFLATVNDRAKAQTWLDRSAALASDDKATVTSASAYFLETA
;
A
#
# COMPACT_ATOMS: atom_id res chain seq x y z
N MET A 1 10.10 -2.96 -12.80
CA MET A 1 8.68 -3.26 -12.48
C MET A 1 8.21 -2.28 -11.42
N GLN A 2 6.98 -1.84 -11.53
CA GLN A 2 6.35 -0.95 -10.56
C GLN A 2 5.08 -1.62 -10.03
N MET A 3 4.60 -1.12 -8.91
CA MET A 3 3.35 -1.58 -8.30
C MET A 3 2.54 -0.36 -7.88
N ILE A 4 1.27 -0.32 -8.29
CA ILE A 4 0.34 0.69 -7.80
C ILE A 4 -0.68 0.03 -6.88
N CYS A 5 -0.92 0.66 -5.74
CA CYS A 5 -1.88 0.18 -4.75
C CYS A 5 -2.96 1.22 -4.54
N HIS A 6 -4.18 0.73 -4.39
CA HIS A 6 -5.35 1.54 -4.03
C HIS A 6 -5.98 0.93 -2.78
N TYR A 7 -6.23 1.78 -1.79
CA TYR A 7 -6.89 1.37 -0.55
C TYR A 7 -8.14 2.20 -0.33
N GLU A 8 -9.22 1.54 0.04
CA GLU A 8 -10.34 2.22 0.67
C GLU A 8 -10.07 2.22 2.18
N VAL A 9 -10.14 3.40 2.78
CA VAL A 9 -9.72 3.59 4.17
C VAL A 9 -10.83 4.32 4.94
N THR A 10 -10.82 4.18 6.26
CA THR A 10 -11.79 4.89 7.10
C THR A 10 -11.39 6.35 7.29
N ASP A 11 -10.08 6.63 7.29
CA ASP A 11 -9.54 7.98 7.39
C ASP A 11 -8.11 7.99 6.84
N PHE A 12 -7.85 8.86 5.88
CA PHE A 12 -6.53 8.94 5.23
C PHE A 12 -5.41 9.23 6.21
N THR A 13 -5.62 10.16 7.14
CA THR A 13 -4.59 10.55 8.10
C THR A 13 -4.16 9.37 8.97
N ALA A 14 -5.11 8.58 9.44
CA ALA A 14 -4.83 7.39 10.23
C ALA A 14 -4.10 6.33 9.38
N TRP A 15 -4.52 6.14 8.13
CA TRP A 15 -3.85 5.23 7.21
C TRP A 15 -2.41 5.67 6.94
N LYS A 16 -2.21 6.97 6.69
CA LYS A 16 -0.88 7.52 6.37
C LYS A 16 0.08 7.34 7.55
N THR A 17 -0.39 7.53 8.77
CA THR A 17 0.41 7.29 9.98
C THR A 17 0.86 5.83 10.05
N ALA A 18 -0.05 4.89 9.84
CA ALA A 18 0.29 3.47 9.83
C ALA A 18 1.21 3.10 8.65
N PHE A 19 0.96 3.67 7.49
CA PHE A 19 1.78 3.49 6.30
C PHE A 19 3.23 3.94 6.55
N ASP A 20 3.40 5.12 7.13
CA ASP A 20 4.74 5.66 7.43
C ASP A 20 5.47 4.80 8.47
N ALA A 21 4.76 4.28 9.45
CA ALA A 21 5.33 3.41 10.48
C ALA A 21 5.82 2.06 9.91
N ASP A 22 5.28 1.63 8.76
CA ASP A 22 5.62 0.36 8.12
C ASP A 22 6.71 0.48 7.05
N ALA A 23 7.42 1.59 6.98
CA ALA A 23 8.42 1.85 5.94
C ALA A 23 9.51 0.78 5.86
N GLU A 24 9.98 0.29 7.01
CA GLU A 24 11.01 -0.74 7.07
C GLU A 24 10.54 -2.06 6.45
N SER A 25 9.32 -2.45 6.73
CA SER A 25 8.72 -3.66 6.18
C SER A 25 8.65 -3.61 4.65
N ARG A 26 8.27 -2.45 4.10
CA ARG A 26 8.25 -2.25 2.64
C ARG A 26 9.65 -2.33 2.04
N ARG A 27 10.64 -1.71 2.69
CA ARG A 27 12.02 -1.75 2.23
C ARG A 27 12.54 -3.19 2.21
N ASP A 28 12.25 -3.97 3.25
CA ASP A 28 12.66 -5.37 3.35
C ASP A 28 11.98 -6.23 2.27
N ALA A 29 10.82 -5.82 1.80
CA ALA A 29 10.10 -6.46 0.70
C ALA A 29 10.60 -6.03 -0.69
N GLY A 30 11.64 -5.21 -0.76
CA GLY A 30 12.17 -4.72 -2.03
C GLY A 30 11.33 -3.64 -2.69
N LEU A 31 10.54 -2.91 -1.89
CA LEU A 31 9.65 -1.86 -2.38
C LEU A 31 10.24 -0.48 -2.05
N SER A 32 10.31 0.38 -3.07
CA SER A 32 10.71 1.78 -2.90
C SER A 32 9.55 2.67 -3.34
N VAL A 33 8.96 3.38 -2.38
CA VAL A 33 7.80 4.25 -2.64
C VAL A 33 8.25 5.46 -3.44
N LEU A 34 7.58 5.70 -4.58
CA LEU A 34 7.82 6.84 -5.44
C LEU A 34 6.84 7.98 -5.16
N GLN A 35 5.59 7.65 -4.85
CA GLN A 35 4.54 8.65 -4.66
C GLN A 35 3.41 8.08 -3.82
N VAL A 36 2.80 8.93 -3.02
CA VAL A 36 1.59 8.63 -2.26
C VAL A 36 0.56 9.70 -2.57
N TRP A 37 -0.68 9.29 -2.81
CA TRP A 37 -1.78 10.21 -3.10
C TRP A 37 -2.97 9.96 -2.17
N LYS A 38 -3.66 11.04 -1.88
CA LYS A 38 -5.02 11.02 -1.32
C LYS A 38 -5.98 11.40 -2.45
N ASP A 39 -7.19 10.82 -2.47
CA ASP A 39 -8.25 11.29 -3.35
C ASP A 39 -8.50 12.77 -3.07
N ALA A 40 -8.54 13.57 -4.13
CA ALA A 40 -8.73 15.02 -3.99
C ALA A 40 -10.08 15.40 -3.44
N SER A 41 -11.08 14.51 -3.53
CA SER A 41 -12.47 14.77 -3.15
C SER A 41 -12.89 14.05 -1.87
N SER A 42 -12.04 13.19 -1.30
CA SER A 42 -12.42 12.32 -0.19
C SER A 42 -11.18 11.92 0.61
N ASN A 43 -11.34 11.68 1.91
CA ASN A 43 -10.29 11.13 2.75
C ASN A 43 -10.42 9.60 2.95
N THR A 44 -11.24 8.94 2.13
CA THR A 44 -11.50 7.50 2.23
C THR A 44 -10.78 6.66 1.18
N HIS A 45 -9.94 7.26 0.35
CA HIS A 45 -9.14 6.57 -0.65
C HIS A 45 -7.70 7.02 -0.59
N ALA A 46 -6.80 6.04 -0.61
CA ALA A 46 -5.36 6.27 -0.60
C ALA A 46 -4.71 5.46 -1.72
N PHE A 47 -3.64 6.00 -2.29
CA PHE A 47 -2.91 5.36 -3.39
C PHE A 47 -1.41 5.47 -3.13
N PHE A 48 -0.64 4.48 -3.54
CA PHE A 48 0.80 4.68 -3.64
C PHE A 48 1.38 3.93 -4.84
N LEU A 49 2.48 4.45 -5.34
CA LEU A 49 3.27 3.86 -6.41
C LEU A 49 4.64 3.52 -5.85
N ALA A 50 5.13 2.32 -6.14
CA ALA A 50 6.45 1.87 -5.72
C ALA A 50 7.18 1.14 -6.83
N THR A 51 8.52 1.20 -6.81
CA THR A 51 9.33 0.29 -7.61
C THR A 51 9.40 -1.06 -6.90
N VAL A 52 9.50 -2.14 -7.69
CA VAL A 52 9.51 -3.52 -7.18
C VAL A 52 10.82 -4.18 -7.59
N ASN A 53 11.61 -4.55 -6.62
CA ASN A 53 12.88 -5.25 -6.83
C ASN A 53 12.70 -6.76 -6.97
N ASP A 54 11.74 -7.30 -6.23
CA ASP A 54 11.46 -8.74 -6.20
C ASP A 54 9.95 -8.93 -6.07
N ARG A 55 9.33 -9.40 -7.15
CA ARG A 55 7.88 -9.55 -7.21
C ARG A 55 7.35 -10.55 -6.16
N ALA A 56 8.09 -11.61 -5.91
CA ALA A 56 7.67 -12.63 -4.94
C ALA A 56 7.64 -12.05 -3.52
N LYS A 57 8.65 -11.27 -3.16
CA LYS A 57 8.67 -10.58 -1.87
C LYS A 57 7.56 -9.54 -1.76
N ALA A 58 7.33 -8.80 -2.84
CA ALA A 58 6.26 -7.81 -2.87
C ALA A 58 4.88 -8.47 -2.70
N GLN A 59 4.65 -9.60 -3.36
CA GLN A 59 3.40 -10.35 -3.23
C GLN A 59 3.22 -10.85 -1.80
N THR A 60 4.27 -11.36 -1.18
CA THR A 60 4.23 -11.80 0.22
C THR A 60 3.88 -10.63 1.14
N TRP A 61 4.46 -9.45 0.89
CA TRP A 61 4.15 -8.25 1.66
C TRP A 61 2.68 -7.84 1.50
N LEU A 62 2.15 -7.90 0.27
CA LEU A 62 0.74 -7.59 0.00
C LEU A 62 -0.20 -8.56 0.74
N ASP A 63 0.10 -9.85 0.70
CA ASP A 63 -0.70 -10.89 1.37
C ASP A 63 -0.72 -10.67 2.88
N ARG A 64 0.42 -10.34 3.46
CA ARG A 64 0.55 -10.04 4.88
C ARG A 64 -0.19 -8.77 5.26
N SER A 65 -0.09 -7.72 4.44
CA SER A 65 -0.80 -6.46 4.66
C SER A 65 -2.31 -6.66 4.61
N ALA A 66 -2.80 -7.48 3.68
CA ALA A 66 -4.21 -7.81 3.59
C ALA A 66 -4.70 -8.57 4.83
N ALA A 67 -3.90 -9.50 5.33
CA ALA A 67 -4.22 -10.23 6.56
C ALA A 67 -4.28 -9.31 7.77
N LEU A 68 -3.35 -8.36 7.88
CA LEU A 68 -3.35 -7.37 8.95
C LEU A 68 -4.51 -6.38 8.81
N ALA A 69 -4.86 -6.03 7.59
CA ALA A 69 -5.97 -5.11 7.31
C ALA A 69 -7.33 -5.72 7.65
N SER A 70 -7.44 -7.04 7.74
CA SER A 70 -8.67 -7.70 8.16
C SER A 70 -8.88 -7.70 9.68
N ASP A 71 -7.89 -7.24 10.44
CA ASP A 71 -8.00 -7.09 11.89
C ASP A 71 -8.89 -5.88 12.21
N ASP A 72 -9.54 -5.90 13.37
CA ASP A 72 -10.48 -4.86 13.79
C ASP A 72 -9.86 -3.47 13.97
N LYS A 73 -8.54 -3.41 14.06
CA LYS A 73 -7.79 -2.14 14.15
C LYS A 73 -7.47 -1.55 12.79
N ALA A 74 -7.81 -2.24 11.73
CA ALA A 74 -7.45 -1.82 10.39
C ALA A 74 -8.19 -0.55 10.00
N THR A 75 -7.44 0.37 9.42
CA THR A 75 -8.00 1.55 8.78
C THR A 75 -8.43 1.24 7.33
N VAL A 76 -8.06 0.07 6.83
CA VAL A 76 -8.31 -0.34 5.44
C VAL A 76 -9.54 -1.23 5.38
N THR A 77 -10.51 -0.87 4.53
CA THR A 77 -11.73 -1.65 4.29
C THR A 77 -11.66 -2.44 2.99
N SER A 78 -10.82 -2.03 2.05
CA SER A 78 -10.60 -2.72 0.78
C SER A 78 -9.23 -2.33 0.24
N ALA A 79 -8.58 -3.25 -0.46
CA ALA A 79 -7.26 -3.03 -1.05
C ALA A 79 -7.18 -3.70 -2.42
N SER A 80 -6.52 -3.01 -3.36
CA SER A 80 -6.21 -3.53 -4.68
C SER A 80 -4.77 -3.17 -5.02
N ALA A 81 -4.06 -4.07 -5.70
CA ALA A 81 -2.70 -3.83 -6.13
C ALA A 81 -2.50 -4.38 -7.54
N TYR A 82 -1.72 -3.66 -8.33
CA TYR A 82 -1.39 -4.05 -9.70
C TYR A 82 0.11 -3.93 -9.91
N PHE A 83 0.72 -5.00 -10.43
CA PHE A 83 2.09 -4.94 -10.89
C PHE A 83 2.11 -4.41 -12.32
N LEU A 84 2.98 -3.44 -12.58
CA LEU A 84 3.03 -2.72 -13.85
C LEU A 84 4.40 -2.88 -14.49
N GLU A 85 4.39 -3.08 -15.81
CA GLU A 85 5.62 -3.09 -16.62
C GLU A 85 5.52 -1.98 -17.66
N THR A 86 6.67 -1.40 -18.01
CA THR A 86 6.71 -0.41 -19.09
C THR A 86 6.30 -1.06 -20.40
N ALA A 87 5.34 -0.46 -21.06
CA ALA A 87 4.82 -0.96 -22.33
C ALA A 87 5.75 -0.64 -23.52
#